data_0b38e4e82fa1f90216a38648275cab03
#
_entry.id   0b38e4e82fa1f90216a38648275cab03
#
_cell.length_a   1.000
_cell.length_b   1.000
_cell.length_c   1.000
_cell.angle_alpha   90.00
_cell.angle_beta   90.00
_cell.angle_gamma   90.00
#
_symmetry.space_group_name_H-M   'P 1'
#
loop_
_entity.id
_entity.type
_entity.pdbx_description
1 polymer ?
#
loop_
_entity_poly.entity_id
_entity_poly.type
_entity_poly.pdbx_seq_one_letter_code
_entity_poly.pdbx_strand_id
1 'polypeptide(L)'
;GQNYTQKYNKLYDRTEFYNSYGNLIGYAKHNSLYNRLEYYDANGNLLKTEQYNSLYDRKDTKDKYGNQQGYEKRNDLYNRNEEYDSYGNMKYTKKWNDLYKRYEIFDSYGNMAGYYKWNELYERWDFIEQ
;
A
#
# COMPACT_ATOMS: atom_id res chain seq x y z
N GLY A 1 -11.86 -0.31 -12.16
CA GLY A 1 -10.82 0.11 -11.30
C GLY A 1 -10.50 1.55 -11.44
N GLN A 2 -9.69 2.04 -10.56
CA GLN A 2 -9.47 3.47 -10.47
C GLN A 2 -8.00 3.80 -10.31
N ASN A 3 -7.57 4.80 -11.08
CA ASN A 3 -6.27 5.40 -10.88
C ASN A 3 -6.33 6.32 -9.67
N TYR A 4 -5.24 6.39 -8.93
CA TYR A 4 -5.11 7.32 -7.82
C TYR A 4 -3.68 7.81 -7.70
N THR A 5 -3.47 8.84 -6.90
CA THR A 5 -2.15 9.36 -6.61
C THR A 5 -1.90 9.35 -5.11
N GLN A 6 -0.64 9.33 -4.74
CA GLN A 6 -0.24 9.26 -3.35
C GLN A 6 0.93 10.24 -3.15
N LYS A 7 0.77 11.17 -2.21
CA LYS A 7 1.74 12.23 -1.96
C LYS A 7 1.93 12.45 -0.46
N TYR A 8 3.21 12.55 -0.04
CA TYR A 8 3.52 12.89 1.32
C TYR A 8 3.26 14.37 1.58
N ASN A 9 2.54 14.68 2.67
CA ASN A 9 2.26 16.03 3.14
C ASN A 9 3.14 16.32 4.35
N LYS A 10 4.16 17.15 4.17
CA LYS A 10 5.12 17.50 5.22
C LYS A 10 4.48 18.25 6.38
N LEU A 11 3.50 19.11 6.08
CA LEU A 11 2.86 19.95 7.09
C LEU A 11 2.10 19.10 8.11
N TYR A 12 1.38 18.09 7.63
CA TYR A 12 0.59 17.21 8.49
C TYR A 12 1.29 15.89 8.81
N ASP A 13 2.48 15.66 8.24
CA ASP A 13 3.27 14.42 8.43
C ASP A 13 2.43 13.19 8.16
N ARG A 14 1.89 13.13 6.95
CA ARG A 14 1.05 12.01 6.52
C ARG A 14 1.13 11.82 5.01
N THR A 15 0.89 10.61 4.54
CA THR A 15 0.76 10.32 3.11
C THR A 15 -0.70 10.44 2.71
N GLU A 16 -0.98 11.27 1.71
CA GLU A 16 -2.34 11.56 1.26
C GLU A 16 -2.63 10.85 -0.04
N PHE A 17 -3.86 10.33 -0.15
CA PHE A 17 -4.34 9.62 -1.33
C PHE A 17 -5.43 10.45 -2.01
N TYR A 18 -5.28 10.64 -3.33
CA TYR A 18 -6.20 11.43 -4.13
C TYR A 18 -6.72 10.59 -5.30
N ASN A 19 -8.00 10.77 -5.64
CA ASN A 19 -8.56 10.11 -6.83
C ASN A 19 -8.10 10.84 -8.10
N SER A 20 -8.53 10.33 -9.26
CA SER A 20 -8.15 10.92 -10.56
C SER A 20 -8.71 12.33 -10.79
N TYR A 21 -9.70 12.73 -10.00
CA TYR A 21 -10.26 14.10 -10.04
C TYR A 21 -9.54 15.07 -9.11
N GLY A 22 -8.54 14.60 -8.36
CA GLY A 22 -7.80 15.44 -7.42
C GLY A 22 -8.46 15.60 -6.06
N ASN A 23 -9.47 14.81 -5.73
CA ASN A 23 -10.13 14.86 -4.42
C ASN A 23 -9.42 13.94 -3.44
N LEU A 24 -9.23 14.42 -2.21
CA LEU A 24 -8.66 13.61 -1.13
C LEU A 24 -9.63 12.47 -0.79
N ILE A 25 -9.13 11.22 -0.86
CA ILE A 25 -9.93 10.04 -0.52
C ILE A 25 -9.50 9.42 0.81
N GLY A 26 -8.35 9.80 1.34
CA GLY A 26 -7.86 9.30 2.62
C GLY A 26 -6.41 9.65 2.85
N TYR A 27 -5.88 9.19 3.98
CA TYR A 27 -4.47 9.40 4.31
C TYR A 27 -3.96 8.31 5.24
N ALA A 28 -2.63 8.14 5.27
CA ALA A 28 -1.95 7.22 6.16
C ALA A 28 -1.00 7.99 7.05
N LYS A 29 -1.00 7.68 8.34
CA LYS A 29 -0.17 8.34 9.34
C LYS A 29 0.43 7.33 10.29
N HIS A 30 1.73 7.49 10.56
CA HIS A 30 2.42 6.64 11.53
C HIS A 30 2.01 7.04 12.96
N ASN A 31 1.63 6.04 13.75
CA ASN A 31 1.35 6.20 15.18
C ASN A 31 2.55 5.66 15.95
N SER A 32 3.37 6.56 16.50
CA SER A 32 4.59 6.16 17.21
C SER A 32 4.32 5.51 18.57
N LEU A 33 3.16 5.78 19.17
CA LEU A 33 2.80 5.16 20.45
C LEU A 33 2.60 3.65 20.30
N TYR A 34 1.90 3.24 19.21
CA TYR A 34 1.65 1.83 18.93
C TYR A 34 2.60 1.24 17.89
N ASN A 35 3.48 2.08 17.32
CA ASN A 35 4.45 1.70 16.28
C ASN A 35 3.76 0.99 15.11
N ARG A 36 2.78 1.67 14.54
CA ARG A 36 2.01 1.15 13.41
C ARG A 36 1.60 2.26 12.45
N LEU A 37 1.34 1.90 11.20
CA LEU A 37 0.78 2.81 10.22
C LEU A 37 -0.75 2.72 10.28
N GLU A 38 -1.42 3.86 10.33
CA GLU A 38 -2.88 3.94 10.42
C GLU A 38 -3.43 4.60 9.17
N TYR A 39 -4.44 3.97 8.56
CA TYR A 39 -5.11 4.48 7.36
C TYR A 39 -6.47 5.04 7.73
N TYR A 40 -6.75 6.25 7.27
CA TYR A 40 -7.97 7.00 7.56
C TYR A 40 -8.67 7.36 6.25
N ASP A 41 -10.00 7.47 6.28
CA ASP A 41 -10.74 8.07 5.19
C ASP A 41 -10.56 9.60 5.18
N ALA A 42 -11.16 10.28 4.21
CA ALA A 42 -11.03 11.74 4.08
C ALA A 42 -11.64 12.49 5.27
N ASN A 43 -12.55 11.87 6.02
CA ASN A 43 -13.20 12.46 7.19
C ASN A 43 -12.47 12.18 8.50
N GLY A 44 -11.35 11.44 8.44
CA GLY A 44 -10.58 11.12 9.64
C GLY A 44 -11.02 9.87 10.37
N ASN A 45 -11.85 9.02 9.77
CA ASN A 45 -12.26 7.75 10.36
C ASN A 45 -11.22 6.67 10.07
N LEU A 46 -10.81 5.95 11.10
CA LEU A 46 -9.85 4.86 10.97
C LEU A 46 -10.44 3.73 10.11
N LEU A 47 -9.68 3.28 9.11
CA LEU A 47 -10.07 2.20 8.21
C LEU A 47 -9.35 0.90 8.52
N LYS A 48 -8.03 0.98 8.68
CA LYS A 48 -7.17 -0.19 8.91
C LYS A 48 -5.83 0.24 9.48
N THR A 49 -5.06 -0.73 9.96
CA THR A 49 -3.70 -0.51 10.46
C THR A 49 -2.75 -1.51 9.83
N GLU A 50 -1.48 -1.14 9.73
CA GLU A 50 -0.40 -2.01 9.30
C GLU A 50 0.72 -1.98 10.33
N GLN A 51 1.22 -3.16 10.70
CA GLN A 51 2.27 -3.27 11.70
C GLN A 51 3.20 -4.44 11.39
N TYR A 52 4.50 -4.20 11.51
CA TYR A 52 5.49 -5.26 11.36
C TYR A 52 5.35 -6.26 12.51
N ASN A 53 5.32 -7.53 12.15
CA ASN A 53 5.25 -8.66 13.08
C ASN A 53 6.60 -9.37 13.05
N SER A 54 7.42 -9.16 14.10
CA SER A 54 8.78 -9.69 14.16
C SER A 54 8.79 -11.22 14.35
N LEU A 55 7.73 -11.78 14.91
CA LEU A 55 7.64 -13.23 15.13
C LEU A 55 7.57 -13.99 13.79
N TYR A 56 6.81 -13.44 12.83
CA TYR A 56 6.63 -14.06 11.52
C TYR A 56 7.37 -13.35 10.39
N ASP A 57 8.10 -12.27 10.71
CA ASP A 57 8.84 -11.47 9.72
C ASP A 57 7.94 -11.07 8.56
N ARG A 58 6.86 -10.36 8.89
CA ARG A 58 5.86 -9.93 7.92
C ARG A 58 5.16 -8.67 8.41
N LYS A 59 4.52 -7.94 7.50
CA LYS A 59 3.69 -6.80 7.84
C LYS A 59 2.24 -7.23 7.90
N ASP A 60 1.64 -7.20 9.10
CA ASP A 60 0.23 -7.55 9.31
C ASP A 60 -0.67 -6.36 9.03
N THR A 61 -1.79 -6.62 8.36
CA THR A 61 -2.86 -5.66 8.15
C THR A 61 -4.08 -6.08 8.95
N LYS A 62 -4.62 -5.13 9.74
CA LYS A 62 -5.80 -5.35 10.56
C LYS A 62 -6.88 -4.32 10.20
N ASP A 63 -8.14 -4.70 10.34
CA ASP A 63 -9.25 -3.76 10.17
C ASP A 63 -9.34 -2.80 11.38
N LYS A 64 -10.30 -1.89 11.34
CA LYS A 64 -10.50 -0.91 12.41
C LYS A 64 -10.87 -1.54 13.75
N TYR A 65 -11.34 -2.79 13.76
CA TYR A 65 -11.69 -3.53 14.97
C TYR A 65 -10.55 -4.40 15.48
N GLY A 66 -9.40 -4.42 14.78
CA GLY A 66 -8.25 -5.23 15.16
C GLY A 66 -8.25 -6.65 14.61
N ASN A 67 -9.17 -6.98 13.71
CA ASN A 67 -9.22 -8.30 13.07
C ASN A 67 -8.21 -8.40 11.96
N GLN A 68 -7.50 -9.53 11.88
CA GLN A 68 -6.50 -9.80 10.84
C GLN A 68 -7.17 -9.83 9.46
N GLN A 69 -6.67 -9.00 8.54
CA GLN A 69 -7.15 -8.93 7.15
C GLN A 69 -6.20 -9.62 6.19
N GLY A 70 -4.92 -9.63 6.51
CA GLY A 70 -3.90 -10.21 5.65
C GLY A 70 -2.52 -9.80 6.09
N TYR A 71 -1.52 -10.14 5.28
CA TYR A 71 -0.14 -9.79 5.57
C TYR A 71 0.68 -9.71 4.29
N GLU A 72 1.83 -9.04 4.38
CA GLU A 72 2.79 -8.88 3.29
C GLU A 72 4.15 -9.41 3.73
N LYS A 73 4.76 -10.22 2.88
CA LYS A 73 6.09 -10.78 3.09
C LYS A 73 7.02 -10.45 1.93
N ARG A 74 8.28 -10.25 2.24
CA ARG A 74 9.33 -10.16 1.22
C ARG A 74 9.75 -11.56 0.80
N ASN A 75 9.82 -11.79 -0.51
CA ASN A 75 10.40 -13.02 -1.09
C ASN A 75 11.70 -12.63 -1.79
N ASP A 76 12.83 -12.88 -1.14
CA ASP A 76 14.15 -12.51 -1.68
C ASP A 76 14.56 -13.37 -2.87
N LEU A 77 14.08 -14.62 -2.92
CA LEU A 77 14.39 -15.52 -4.04
C LEU A 77 13.86 -14.97 -5.36
N TYR A 78 12.63 -14.44 -5.34
CA TYR A 78 12.01 -13.87 -6.54
C TYR A 78 12.11 -12.34 -6.58
N ASN A 79 12.75 -11.74 -5.57
CA ASN A 79 12.94 -10.28 -5.48
C ASN A 79 11.63 -9.51 -5.60
N ARG A 80 10.65 -9.89 -4.79
CA ARG A 80 9.31 -9.30 -4.81
C ARG A 80 8.68 -9.30 -3.44
N ASN A 81 7.69 -8.42 -3.24
CA ASN A 81 6.80 -8.49 -2.09
C ASN A 81 5.58 -9.33 -2.46
N GLU A 82 5.06 -10.09 -1.50
CA GLU A 82 3.91 -10.97 -1.67
C GLU A 82 2.85 -10.62 -0.65
N GLU A 83 1.63 -10.39 -1.12
CA GLU A 83 0.50 -10.03 -0.29
C GLU A 83 -0.46 -11.23 -0.18
N TYR A 84 -0.81 -11.56 1.06
CA TYR A 84 -1.65 -12.71 1.41
C TYR A 84 -2.91 -12.24 2.12
N ASP A 85 -4.01 -12.98 1.97
CA ASP A 85 -5.21 -12.78 2.77
C ASP A 85 -5.01 -13.39 4.17
N SER A 86 -6.04 -13.27 5.02
CA SER A 86 -5.97 -13.79 6.40
C SER A 86 -5.91 -15.31 6.48
N TYR A 87 -6.24 -16.01 5.40
CA TYR A 87 -6.19 -17.46 5.30
C TYR A 87 -4.87 -17.98 4.74
N GLY A 88 -3.95 -17.08 4.36
CA GLY A 88 -2.66 -17.46 3.82
C GLY A 88 -2.66 -17.67 2.30
N ASN A 89 -3.70 -17.24 1.60
CA ASN A 89 -3.74 -17.31 0.13
C ASN A 89 -3.08 -16.07 -0.47
N MET A 90 -2.14 -16.30 -1.39
CA MET A 90 -1.46 -15.19 -2.06
C MET A 90 -2.42 -14.49 -3.01
N LYS A 91 -2.54 -13.18 -2.87
CA LYS A 91 -3.45 -12.35 -3.66
C LYS A 91 -2.72 -11.53 -4.71
N TYR A 92 -1.61 -10.90 -4.33
CA TYR A 92 -0.85 -10.02 -5.21
C TYR A 92 0.63 -10.17 -4.97
N THR A 93 1.42 -9.84 -5.99
CA THR A 93 2.85 -9.64 -5.89
C THR A 93 3.21 -8.25 -6.38
N LYS A 94 4.26 -7.66 -5.83
CA LYS A 94 4.76 -6.34 -6.24
C LYS A 94 6.26 -6.45 -6.49
N LYS A 95 6.69 -6.02 -7.67
CA LYS A 95 8.08 -6.10 -8.09
C LYS A 95 8.51 -4.83 -8.82
N TRP A 96 9.72 -4.36 -8.53
CA TRP A 96 10.33 -3.25 -9.25
C TRP A 96 10.71 -3.69 -10.66
N ASN A 97 10.32 -2.92 -11.66
CA ASN A 97 10.74 -3.09 -13.04
C ASN A 97 11.76 -2.00 -13.37
N ASP A 98 13.04 -2.39 -13.47
CA ASP A 98 14.12 -1.44 -13.68
C ASP A 98 14.13 -0.85 -15.09
N LEU A 99 13.58 -1.55 -16.07
CA LEU A 99 13.49 -1.06 -17.44
C LEU A 99 12.51 0.11 -17.54
N TYR A 100 11.31 -0.05 -16.94
CA TYR A 100 10.27 0.97 -16.99
C TYR A 100 10.26 1.89 -15.76
N LYS A 101 11.14 1.63 -14.76
CA LYS A 101 11.26 2.44 -13.54
C LYS A 101 9.92 2.58 -12.83
N ARG A 102 9.30 1.43 -12.53
CA ARG A 102 8.00 1.39 -11.84
C ARG A 102 7.85 0.12 -11.02
N TYR A 103 6.99 0.17 -10.02
CA TYR A 103 6.58 -1.01 -9.25
C TYR A 103 5.37 -1.64 -9.92
N GLU A 104 5.48 -2.89 -10.34
CA GLU A 104 4.41 -3.62 -11.03
C GLU A 104 3.72 -4.57 -10.06
N ILE A 105 2.38 -4.57 -10.11
CA ILE A 105 1.54 -5.40 -9.26
C ILE A 105 0.86 -6.43 -10.14
N PHE A 106 0.98 -7.70 -9.74
CA PHE A 106 0.39 -8.84 -10.44
C PHE A 106 -0.57 -9.56 -9.50
N ASP A 107 -1.68 -10.09 -10.03
CA ASP A 107 -2.59 -10.92 -9.28
C ASP A 107 -2.03 -12.34 -9.11
N SER A 108 -2.78 -13.22 -8.44
CA SER A 108 -2.34 -14.59 -8.17
C SER A 108 -2.25 -15.46 -9.44
N TYR A 109 -2.83 -15.02 -10.54
CA TYR A 109 -2.77 -15.70 -11.84
C TYR A 109 -1.64 -15.18 -12.72
N GLY A 110 -0.88 -14.18 -12.24
CA GLY A 110 0.21 -13.58 -13.00
C GLY A 110 -0.20 -12.49 -13.96
N ASN A 111 -1.44 -12.02 -13.91
CA ASN A 111 -1.91 -10.90 -14.73
C ASN A 111 -1.57 -9.58 -14.04
N MET A 112 -1.11 -8.60 -14.82
CA MET A 112 -0.81 -7.29 -14.26
C MET A 112 -2.10 -6.59 -13.82
N ALA A 113 -2.17 -6.21 -12.54
CA ALA A 113 -3.28 -5.47 -11.98
C ALA A 113 -3.06 -3.96 -12.10
N GLY A 114 -1.80 -3.51 -12.12
CA GLY A 114 -1.45 -2.11 -12.22
C GLY A 114 0.01 -1.85 -11.90
N TYR A 115 0.38 -0.58 -11.84
CA TYR A 115 1.74 -0.22 -11.47
C TYR A 115 1.78 1.15 -10.79
N TYR A 116 2.81 1.36 -9.96
CA TYR A 116 3.14 2.65 -9.34
C TYR A 116 4.33 3.25 -10.04
N LYS A 117 4.19 4.50 -10.50
CA LYS A 117 5.28 5.25 -11.12
C LYS A 117 5.46 6.58 -10.40
N TRP A 118 6.72 6.92 -10.11
CA TRP A 118 7.05 8.21 -9.51
C TRP A 118 6.89 9.33 -10.53
N ASN A 119 6.21 10.39 -10.13
CA ASN A 119 5.99 11.59 -10.94
C ASN A 119 6.89 12.70 -10.38
N GLU A 120 7.99 12.97 -11.08
CA GLU A 120 8.97 13.98 -10.66
C GLU A 120 8.38 15.39 -10.61
N LEU A 121 7.52 15.72 -11.58
CA LEU A 121 6.96 17.07 -11.68
C LEU A 121 6.10 17.42 -10.48
N TYR A 122 5.26 16.47 -10.03
CA TYR A 122 4.35 16.67 -8.91
C TYR A 122 4.83 16.07 -7.60
N GLU A 123 5.99 15.42 -7.61
CA GLU A 123 6.59 14.77 -6.43
C GLU A 123 5.61 13.84 -5.72
N ARG A 124 5.06 12.90 -6.50
CA ARG A 124 4.06 11.96 -6.01
C ARG A 124 4.17 10.62 -6.75
N TRP A 125 3.57 9.59 -6.14
CA TRP A 125 3.38 8.32 -6.82
C TRP A 125 2.04 8.31 -7.55
N ASP A 126 2.06 7.94 -8.83
CA ASP A 126 0.84 7.73 -9.61
C ASP A 126 0.59 6.24 -9.71
N PHE A 127 -0.60 5.79 -9.30
CA PHE A 127 -1.04 4.42 -9.51
C PHE A 127 -1.91 4.35 -10.75
N ILE A 128 -1.50 3.48 -11.69
CA ILE A 128 -2.21 3.26 -12.96
C ILE A 128 -2.74 1.83 -12.95
N GLU A 129 -4.05 1.67 -12.99
CA GLU A 129 -4.68 0.36 -13.03
C GLU A 129 -4.71 -0.19 -14.45
N GLN A 130 -4.48 -1.49 -14.55
CA GLN A 130 -4.52 -2.18 -15.86
C GLN A 130 -5.84 -2.92 -16.06
#